data_514637ea297dab0ec3dc7bc0eaafe9b3
#
_entry.id   514637ea297dab0ec3dc7bc0eaafe9b3
#
_cell.length_a   1.000
_cell.length_b   1.000
_cell.length_c   1.000
_cell.angle_alpha   90.00
_cell.angle_beta   90.00
_cell.angle_gamma   90.00
#
_symmetry.space_group_name_H-M   'P 1'
#
loop_
_entity.id
_entity.type
_entity.pdbx_description
1 polymer ?
#
loop_
_entity_poly.entity_id
_entity_poly.type
_entity_poly.pdbx_seq_one_letter_code
_entity_poly.pdbx_strand_id
1 'polypeptide(L)'
;LYVTPGLIDMHVHVFNGNTPDAYIADGYTSLPPDGFTFRAGVTTVVDAGSSGWKNFRQFKKQTIDKCQTRVLALLNIVGTGMSSRFEEQDVSDMNPVQTAHMIKKLFPEIIVGIKAAHYWGDFTQVDKAVEAGKLANVPVMVDFGEHDPPLSIEELFMKHLRPGDIFTHTYSYGPAQRETVVDDNGKVKPFVLAAQQRGIVF
;
A
#
# COMPACT_ATOMS: atom_id res chain seq x y z
N LEU A 1 17.97 -29.04 -12.21
CA LEU A 1 17.49 -28.47 -10.95
C LEU A 1 17.97 -27.03 -10.87
N TYR A 2 17.05 -26.09 -10.65
CA TYR A 2 17.39 -24.68 -10.46
C TYR A 2 17.24 -24.34 -9.00
N VAL A 3 18.17 -23.55 -8.46
CA VAL A 3 18.11 -22.94 -7.11
C VAL A 3 18.01 -21.44 -7.34
N THR A 4 16.99 -20.83 -6.74
CA THR A 4 16.74 -19.39 -6.83
C THR A 4 16.74 -18.78 -5.42
N PRO A 5 16.97 -17.46 -5.28
CA PRO A 5 16.61 -16.76 -4.05
C PRO A 5 15.14 -16.97 -3.71
N GLY A 6 14.77 -16.85 -2.44
CA GLY A 6 13.37 -16.86 -2.03
C GLY A 6 12.57 -15.73 -2.71
N LEU A 7 11.30 -16.01 -2.99
CA LEU A 7 10.40 -15.04 -3.60
C LEU A 7 10.07 -13.91 -2.62
N ILE A 8 9.72 -12.76 -3.17
CA ILE A 8 9.23 -11.59 -2.42
C ILE A 8 7.78 -11.35 -2.83
N ASP A 9 6.86 -11.39 -1.87
CA ASP A 9 5.48 -10.95 -2.08
C ASP A 9 5.34 -9.50 -1.60
N MET A 10 5.06 -8.60 -2.54
CA MET A 10 5.06 -7.15 -2.29
C MET A 10 3.69 -6.61 -1.86
N HIS A 11 2.67 -7.45 -1.75
CA HIS A 11 1.34 -6.99 -1.37
C HIS A 11 0.60 -8.02 -0.51
N VAL A 12 0.85 -7.95 0.77
CA VAL A 12 0.18 -8.78 1.78
C VAL A 12 -0.40 -7.93 2.91
N HIS A 13 -1.26 -8.53 3.71
CA HIS A 13 -1.74 -7.97 4.97
C HIS A 13 -1.49 -8.96 6.09
N VAL A 14 -0.54 -8.61 6.98
CA VAL A 14 -0.03 -9.54 8.01
C VAL A 14 -0.07 -8.96 9.43
N PHE A 15 -0.70 -7.80 9.63
CA PHE A 15 -0.93 -7.21 10.94
C PHE A 15 -2.29 -7.64 11.49
N ASN A 16 -2.28 -8.52 12.48
CA ASN A 16 -3.49 -9.04 13.11
C ASN A 16 -4.27 -8.02 13.93
N GLY A 17 -3.60 -6.96 14.42
CA GLY A 17 -4.21 -5.99 15.31
C GLY A 17 -4.75 -6.56 16.62
N ASN A 18 -5.52 -5.76 17.34
CA ASN A 18 -6.09 -6.14 18.65
C ASN A 18 -7.60 -6.35 18.60
N THR A 19 -8.25 -6.00 17.51
CA THR A 19 -9.71 -5.98 17.43
C THR A 19 -10.16 -7.06 16.46
N PRO A 20 -10.77 -8.17 16.93
CA PRO A 20 -11.17 -9.30 16.09
C PRO A 20 -12.12 -8.93 14.95
N ASP A 21 -12.89 -7.87 15.13
CA ASP A 21 -13.89 -7.40 14.16
C ASP A 21 -13.39 -6.25 13.28
N ALA A 22 -12.10 -5.92 13.36
CA ALA A 22 -11.54 -4.85 12.58
C ALA A 22 -11.42 -5.24 11.10
N TYR A 23 -11.48 -4.22 10.25
CA TYR A 23 -11.45 -4.36 8.81
C TYR A 23 -10.07 -4.81 8.32
N ILE A 24 -10.05 -5.75 7.38
CA ILE A 24 -8.92 -6.34 6.62
C ILE A 24 -7.60 -6.47 7.39
N ALA A 25 -7.08 -5.41 7.93
CA ALA A 25 -5.71 -5.32 8.40
C ALA A 25 -5.55 -5.53 9.89
N ASP A 26 -6.60 -5.33 10.63
CA ASP A 26 -6.60 -5.35 12.09
C ASP A 26 -7.59 -6.39 12.63
N GLY A 27 -7.70 -7.52 11.97
CA GLY A 27 -8.67 -8.53 12.34
C GLY A 27 -8.40 -9.92 11.77
N TYR A 28 -9.45 -10.70 11.74
CA TYR A 28 -9.44 -12.11 11.31
C TYR A 28 -9.08 -12.31 9.82
N THR A 29 -9.04 -11.26 9.01
CA THR A 29 -8.69 -11.31 7.59
C THR A 29 -7.19 -11.17 7.34
N SER A 30 -6.41 -10.72 8.32
CA SER A 30 -4.96 -10.73 8.25
C SER A 30 -4.41 -12.11 8.62
N LEU A 31 -3.36 -12.54 7.94
CA LEU A 31 -2.76 -13.85 8.13
C LEU A 31 -1.35 -13.73 8.71
N PRO A 32 -0.97 -14.54 9.72
CA PRO A 32 0.41 -14.65 10.14
C PRO A 32 1.27 -15.13 8.96
N PRO A 33 2.38 -14.42 8.62
CA PRO A 33 3.13 -14.69 7.39
C PRO A 33 3.70 -16.12 7.35
N ASP A 34 4.26 -16.63 8.43
CA ASP A 34 4.89 -17.95 8.49
C ASP A 34 3.90 -19.10 8.18
N GLY A 35 2.60 -18.85 8.31
CA GLY A 35 1.57 -19.84 8.01
C GLY A 35 1.40 -20.16 6.52
N PHE A 36 1.83 -19.25 5.63
CA PHE A 36 1.61 -19.42 4.19
C PHE A 36 2.85 -19.20 3.31
N THR A 37 3.76 -18.34 3.71
CA THR A 37 4.89 -17.88 2.88
C THR A 37 5.82 -18.99 2.43
N PHE A 38 6.32 -19.79 3.34
CA PHE A 38 7.30 -20.83 3.02
C PHE A 38 6.77 -21.93 2.12
N ARG A 39 5.47 -22.20 2.17
CA ARG A 39 4.82 -23.19 1.26
C ARG A 39 4.86 -22.73 -0.20
N ALA A 40 4.89 -21.42 -0.44
CA ALA A 40 4.96 -20.83 -1.76
C ALA A 40 6.40 -20.44 -2.17
N GLY A 41 7.40 -20.74 -1.35
CA GLY A 41 8.79 -20.32 -1.60
C GLY A 41 9.03 -18.83 -1.34
N VAL A 42 8.09 -18.14 -0.68
CA VAL A 42 8.21 -16.74 -0.31
C VAL A 42 8.98 -16.64 1.00
N THR A 43 10.03 -15.83 1.03
CA THR A 43 10.87 -15.61 2.22
C THR A 43 10.81 -14.18 2.74
N THR A 44 10.29 -13.27 1.93
CA THR A 44 10.11 -11.86 2.28
C THR A 44 8.73 -11.40 1.85
N VAL A 45 8.04 -10.67 2.71
CA VAL A 45 6.77 -10.04 2.38
C VAL A 45 6.83 -8.53 2.66
N VAL A 46 5.99 -7.76 1.94
CA VAL A 46 5.79 -6.34 2.20
C VAL A 46 4.33 -6.14 2.57
N ASP A 47 4.08 -5.78 3.82
CA ASP A 47 2.73 -5.43 4.27
C ASP A 47 2.27 -4.13 3.60
N ALA A 48 1.13 -4.18 2.94
CA ALA A 48 0.64 -3.11 2.09
C ALA A 48 -0.26 -2.11 2.86
N GLY A 49 0.23 -1.58 3.97
CA GLY A 49 -0.42 -0.49 4.68
C GLY A 49 -1.41 -0.91 5.75
N SER A 50 -1.30 -2.12 6.28
CA SER A 50 -2.13 -2.56 7.39
C SER A 50 -2.00 -1.65 8.61
N SER A 51 -0.84 -1.06 8.84
CA SER A 51 -0.58 -0.12 9.92
C SER A 51 -0.22 1.28 9.41
N GLY A 52 -0.50 2.28 10.23
CA GLY A 52 -0.06 3.65 10.06
C GLY A 52 0.89 4.11 11.19
N TRP A 53 1.19 5.41 11.23
CA TRP A 53 2.17 5.96 12.17
C TRP A 53 1.77 5.83 13.64
N LYS A 54 0.49 5.65 13.97
CA LYS A 54 -0.01 5.49 15.35
C LYS A 54 0.23 4.08 15.89
N ASN A 55 0.07 3.05 15.08
CA ASN A 55 0.05 1.65 15.52
C ASN A 55 1.18 0.77 14.96
N PHE A 56 2.11 1.33 14.17
CA PHE A 56 3.23 0.56 13.60
C PHE A 56 4.10 -0.13 14.66
N ARG A 57 4.31 0.51 15.83
CA ARG A 57 5.07 -0.13 16.92
C ARG A 57 4.41 -1.40 17.43
N GLN A 58 3.08 -1.41 17.45
CA GLN A 58 2.30 -2.58 17.80
C GLN A 58 2.44 -3.67 16.74
N PHE A 59 2.30 -3.33 15.47
CA PHE A 59 2.53 -4.25 14.35
C PHE A 59 3.93 -4.89 14.42
N LYS A 60 4.95 -4.06 14.62
CA LYS A 60 6.31 -4.56 14.79
C LYS A 60 6.40 -5.59 15.91
N LYS A 61 5.91 -5.27 17.11
CA LYS A 61 5.97 -6.16 18.28
C LYS A 61 5.13 -7.42 18.11
N GLN A 62 3.98 -7.35 17.47
CA GLN A 62 3.05 -8.47 17.34
C GLN A 62 3.48 -9.45 16.25
N THR A 63 3.95 -8.95 15.13
CA THR A 63 4.19 -9.73 13.92
C THR A 63 5.66 -9.71 13.51
N ILE A 64 6.22 -8.54 13.20
CA ILE A 64 7.54 -8.43 12.56
C ILE A 64 8.63 -9.07 13.40
N ASP A 65 8.64 -8.78 14.71
CA ASP A 65 9.66 -9.30 15.64
C ASP A 65 9.49 -10.79 15.99
N LYS A 66 8.39 -11.41 15.57
CA LYS A 66 8.07 -12.80 15.90
C LYS A 66 8.13 -13.75 14.73
N CYS A 67 8.02 -13.24 13.51
CA CYS A 67 8.04 -14.07 12.32
C CYS A 67 9.46 -14.51 11.95
N GLN A 68 9.57 -15.68 11.32
CA GLN A 68 10.76 -16.09 10.60
C GLN A 68 10.80 -15.52 9.18
N THR A 69 9.63 -15.31 8.57
CA THR A 69 9.52 -14.58 7.31
C THR A 69 10.00 -13.15 7.50
N ARG A 70 10.85 -12.66 6.60
CA ARG A 70 11.24 -11.25 6.61
C ARG A 70 10.02 -10.39 6.25
N VAL A 71 9.60 -9.53 7.16
CA VAL A 71 8.48 -8.61 6.94
C VAL A 71 9.01 -7.19 6.79
N LEU A 72 8.73 -6.58 5.64
CA LEU A 72 8.85 -5.14 5.38
C LEU A 72 7.46 -4.53 5.34
N ALA A 73 7.35 -3.21 5.33
CA ALA A 73 6.05 -2.55 5.32
C ALA A 73 6.03 -1.29 4.43
N LEU A 74 4.88 -1.05 3.82
CA LEU A 74 4.47 0.27 3.37
C LEU A 74 3.63 0.87 4.49
N LEU A 75 4.01 2.04 5.00
CA LEU A 75 3.26 2.68 6.07
C LEU A 75 2.03 3.39 5.49
N ASN A 76 0.84 3.11 6.00
CA ASN A 76 -0.36 3.83 5.55
C ASN A 76 -0.25 5.31 5.91
N ILE A 77 -0.70 6.18 5.00
CA ILE A 77 -0.76 7.63 5.25
C ILE A 77 -1.76 7.97 6.36
N VAL A 78 -2.81 7.14 6.54
CA VAL A 78 -3.75 7.21 7.66
C VAL A 78 -3.07 6.66 8.92
N GLY A 79 -3.17 7.37 10.03
CA GLY A 79 -2.40 7.07 11.24
C GLY A 79 -2.66 5.71 11.87
N THR A 80 -3.89 5.20 11.76
CA THR A 80 -4.29 3.87 12.25
C THR A 80 -4.17 2.78 11.20
N GLY A 81 -3.75 3.12 9.98
CA GLY A 81 -3.70 2.18 8.88
C GLY A 81 -5.09 1.76 8.40
N MET A 82 -5.20 0.53 7.95
CA MET A 82 -6.44 -0.06 7.45
C MET A 82 -7.30 -0.63 8.58
N SER A 83 -7.44 0.08 9.69
CA SER A 83 -8.18 -0.40 10.87
C SER A 83 -9.70 -0.38 10.68
N SER A 84 -10.22 0.57 9.92
CA SER A 84 -11.61 0.57 9.45
C SER A 84 -11.79 1.44 8.22
N ARG A 85 -12.84 1.16 7.42
CA ARG A 85 -13.19 1.98 6.25
C ARG A 85 -13.52 3.43 6.60
N PHE A 86 -14.04 3.68 7.78
CA PHE A 86 -14.38 5.04 8.21
C PHE A 86 -13.15 5.84 8.62
N GLU A 87 -12.20 5.21 9.30
CA GLU A 87 -10.95 5.86 9.69
C GLU A 87 -10.08 6.20 8.47
N GLU A 88 -10.15 5.38 7.42
CA GLU A 88 -9.47 5.67 6.14
C GLU A 88 -10.02 6.92 5.44
N GLN A 89 -11.16 7.47 5.86
CA GLN A 89 -11.74 8.72 5.34
C GLN A 89 -11.30 9.96 6.13
N ASP A 90 -10.66 9.80 7.28
CA ASP A 90 -10.24 10.94 8.12
C ASP A 90 -8.98 11.61 7.59
N VAL A 91 -9.18 12.65 6.78
CA VAL A 91 -8.09 13.47 6.24
C VAL A 91 -7.24 14.13 7.33
N SER A 92 -7.82 14.38 8.52
CA SER A 92 -7.09 14.99 9.64
C SER A 92 -6.04 14.03 10.23
N ASP A 93 -6.24 12.73 10.07
CA ASP A 93 -5.33 11.68 10.51
C ASP A 93 -4.21 11.37 9.49
N MET A 94 -4.35 11.85 8.27
CA MET A 94 -3.34 11.71 7.21
C MET A 94 -2.23 12.74 7.43
N ASN A 95 -1.15 12.34 8.11
CA ASN A 95 -0.08 13.25 8.52
C ASN A 95 1.26 12.94 7.83
N PRO A 96 1.63 13.71 6.77
CA PRO A 96 2.87 13.47 6.02
C PRO A 96 4.15 13.58 6.86
N VAL A 97 4.18 14.50 7.82
CA VAL A 97 5.36 14.73 8.66
C VAL A 97 5.58 13.58 9.63
N GLN A 98 4.52 13.12 10.31
CA GLN A 98 4.61 11.96 11.22
C GLN A 98 4.95 10.68 10.46
N THR A 99 4.32 10.46 9.31
CA THR A 99 4.62 9.33 8.44
C THR A 99 6.10 9.33 8.02
N ALA A 100 6.60 10.46 7.53
CA ALA A 100 8.02 10.58 7.14
C ALA A 100 8.98 10.42 8.33
N HIS A 101 8.60 10.90 9.51
CA HIS A 101 9.40 10.71 10.74
C HIS A 101 9.53 9.24 11.11
N MET A 102 8.43 8.47 11.06
CA MET A 102 8.45 7.04 11.32
C MET A 102 9.43 6.31 10.39
N ILE A 103 9.40 6.64 9.09
CA ILE A 103 10.24 6.03 8.07
C ILE A 103 11.71 6.38 8.29
N LYS A 104 12.05 7.67 8.35
CA LYS A 104 13.45 8.13 8.34
C LYS A 104 14.18 7.96 9.66
N LYS A 105 13.47 8.06 10.76
CA LYS A 105 14.09 8.16 12.09
C LYS A 105 13.89 6.95 12.96
N LEU A 106 12.76 6.29 12.85
CA LEU A 106 12.40 5.23 13.77
C LEU A 106 12.57 3.83 13.18
N PHE A 107 12.18 3.62 11.92
CA PHE A 107 12.17 2.30 11.31
C PHE A 107 12.68 2.28 9.85
N PRO A 108 13.84 2.89 9.55
CA PRO A 108 14.33 3.02 8.17
C PRO A 108 14.65 1.66 7.52
N GLU A 109 14.90 0.62 8.31
CA GLU A 109 15.25 -0.72 7.82
C GLU A 109 14.01 -1.59 7.53
N ILE A 110 12.82 -1.14 7.94
CA ILE A 110 11.59 -1.93 7.88
C ILE A 110 10.56 -1.26 6.96
N ILE A 111 10.37 0.06 7.09
CA ILE A 111 9.39 0.78 6.30
C ILE A 111 10.03 1.24 4.99
N VAL A 112 9.59 0.63 3.88
CA VAL A 112 10.19 0.81 2.56
C VAL A 112 9.39 1.72 1.62
N GLY A 113 8.22 2.16 2.06
CA GLY A 113 7.35 3.04 1.27
C GLY A 113 6.09 3.44 2.04
N ILE A 114 5.15 4.01 1.32
CA ILE A 114 3.88 4.51 1.87
C ILE A 114 2.72 3.88 1.11
N LYS A 115 1.62 3.60 1.79
CA LYS A 115 0.34 3.16 1.18
C LYS A 115 -0.70 4.28 1.25
N ALA A 116 -1.40 4.47 0.14
CA ALA A 116 -2.66 5.21 0.06
C ALA A 116 -3.73 4.28 -0.52
N ALA A 117 -4.87 4.14 0.15
CA ALA A 117 -5.92 3.20 -0.25
C ALA A 117 -7.30 3.60 0.29
N HIS A 118 -8.34 3.19 -0.43
CA HIS A 118 -9.75 3.15 -0.02
C HIS A 118 -10.37 4.50 0.38
N TYR A 119 -9.76 5.62 0.02
CA TYR A 119 -10.34 6.94 0.25
C TYR A 119 -11.41 7.23 -0.81
N TRP A 120 -12.57 7.73 -0.38
CA TRP A 120 -13.73 7.97 -1.25
C TRP A 120 -13.79 9.39 -1.83
N GLY A 121 -13.01 10.31 -1.28
CA GLY A 121 -13.02 11.71 -1.68
C GLY A 121 -12.24 11.97 -2.98
N ASP A 122 -11.42 12.98 -2.94
CA ASP A 122 -10.60 13.45 -4.05
C ASP A 122 -9.15 12.90 -4.00
N PHE A 123 -8.22 13.57 -4.67
CA PHE A 123 -6.80 13.18 -4.65
C PHE A 123 -6.06 13.52 -3.33
N THR A 124 -6.73 14.07 -2.33
CA THR A 124 -6.10 14.53 -1.08
C THR A 124 -5.28 13.46 -0.38
N GLN A 125 -5.79 12.23 -0.30
CA GLN A 125 -5.04 11.13 0.32
C GLN A 125 -3.74 10.82 -0.45
N VAL A 126 -3.83 10.77 -1.77
CA VAL A 126 -2.68 10.51 -2.64
C VAL A 126 -1.65 11.64 -2.51
N ASP A 127 -2.09 12.88 -2.55
CA ASP A 127 -1.20 14.04 -2.44
C ASP A 127 -0.47 14.09 -1.11
N LYS A 128 -1.17 13.80 -0.01
CA LYS A 128 -0.54 13.69 1.32
C LYS A 128 0.45 12.52 1.40
N ALA A 129 0.14 11.38 0.79
CA ALA A 129 1.07 10.26 0.72
C ALA A 129 2.30 10.59 -0.11
N VAL A 130 2.13 11.27 -1.24
CA VAL A 130 3.23 11.74 -2.10
C VAL A 130 4.08 12.80 -1.38
N GLU A 131 3.47 13.71 -0.62
CA GLU A 131 4.20 14.65 0.23
C GLU A 131 5.08 13.90 1.25
N ALA A 132 4.52 12.94 1.97
CA ALA A 132 5.26 12.10 2.91
C ALA A 132 6.39 11.32 2.21
N GLY A 133 6.11 10.78 1.01
CA GLY A 133 7.09 10.09 0.18
C GLY A 133 8.26 10.98 -0.25
N LYS A 134 7.99 12.24 -0.60
CA LYS A 134 9.04 13.25 -0.87
C LYS A 134 9.88 13.52 0.37
N LEU A 135 9.22 13.74 1.52
CA LEU A 135 9.90 13.99 2.79
C LEU A 135 10.78 12.82 3.22
N ALA A 136 10.32 11.58 3.02
CA ALA A 136 11.01 10.36 3.43
C ALA A 136 11.97 9.81 2.36
N ASN A 137 11.87 10.25 1.12
CA ASN A 137 12.57 9.70 -0.05
C ASN A 137 12.26 8.22 -0.29
N VAL A 138 10.98 7.88 -0.27
CA VAL A 138 10.46 6.53 -0.53
C VAL A 138 9.31 6.56 -1.53
N PRO A 139 8.99 5.44 -2.22
CA PRO A 139 7.84 5.37 -3.11
C PRO A 139 6.52 5.36 -2.36
N VAL A 140 5.45 5.66 -3.09
CA VAL A 140 4.06 5.48 -2.66
C VAL A 140 3.42 4.38 -3.48
N MET A 141 2.74 3.44 -2.84
CA MET A 141 1.85 2.48 -3.50
C MET A 141 0.41 2.94 -3.33
N VAL A 142 -0.29 3.09 -4.45
CA VAL A 142 -1.67 3.58 -4.47
C VAL A 142 -2.63 2.47 -4.91
N ASP A 143 -3.63 2.19 -4.08
CA ASP A 143 -4.83 1.45 -4.43
C ASP A 143 -5.96 2.46 -4.67
N PHE A 144 -6.43 2.52 -5.91
CA PHE A 144 -7.27 3.61 -6.38
C PHE A 144 -8.53 3.08 -7.08
N GLY A 145 -9.67 3.74 -6.88
CA GLY A 145 -10.88 3.41 -7.63
C GLY A 145 -12.14 3.17 -6.79
N GLU A 146 -12.17 3.61 -5.53
CA GLU A 146 -13.38 3.60 -4.70
C GLU A 146 -14.01 5.00 -4.55
N HIS A 147 -13.61 5.96 -5.38
CA HIS A 147 -14.08 7.36 -5.31
C HIS A 147 -15.49 7.52 -5.85
N ASP A 148 -16.26 8.38 -5.21
CA ASP A 148 -17.60 8.77 -5.67
C ASP A 148 -17.73 10.32 -5.67
N PRO A 149 -17.79 10.97 -6.83
CA PRO A 149 -17.77 10.37 -8.19
C PRO A 149 -16.41 9.73 -8.56
N PRO A 150 -16.39 8.81 -9.54
CA PRO A 150 -15.15 8.17 -9.98
C PRO A 150 -14.10 9.19 -10.45
N LEU A 151 -12.85 9.00 -10.04
CA LEU A 151 -11.72 9.82 -10.47
C LEU A 151 -10.92 9.10 -11.56
N SER A 152 -10.29 9.88 -12.44
CA SER A 152 -9.51 9.37 -13.56
C SER A 152 -8.15 8.82 -13.13
N ILE A 153 -7.82 7.59 -13.53
CA ILE A 153 -6.46 7.05 -13.35
C ILE A 153 -5.44 7.73 -14.27
N GLU A 154 -5.86 8.29 -15.42
CA GLU A 154 -4.99 9.11 -16.24
C GLU A 154 -4.52 10.35 -15.48
N GLU A 155 -5.45 11.04 -14.81
CA GLU A 155 -5.11 12.18 -13.97
C GLU A 155 -4.18 11.78 -12.82
N LEU A 156 -4.48 10.67 -12.14
CA LEU A 156 -3.62 10.11 -11.11
C LEU A 156 -2.18 9.94 -11.61
N PHE A 157 -1.99 9.25 -12.73
CA PHE A 157 -0.66 8.93 -13.25
C PHE A 157 0.09 10.16 -13.77
N MET A 158 -0.62 11.09 -14.39
CA MET A 158 0.02 12.21 -15.08
C MET A 158 0.29 13.41 -14.17
N LYS A 159 -0.50 13.58 -13.10
CA LYS A 159 -0.43 14.77 -12.25
C LYS A 159 0.01 14.49 -10.81
N HIS A 160 -0.42 13.37 -10.21
CA HIS A 160 -0.25 13.11 -8.79
C HIS A 160 0.93 12.18 -8.48
N LEU A 161 1.14 11.11 -9.27
CA LEU A 161 2.22 10.15 -9.01
C LEU A 161 3.57 10.63 -9.56
N ARG A 162 4.63 10.16 -8.91
CA ARG A 162 6.05 10.44 -9.24
C ARG A 162 6.69 9.21 -9.88
N PRO A 163 7.80 9.37 -10.63
CA PRO A 163 8.66 8.25 -10.99
C PRO A 163 9.02 7.40 -9.76
N GLY A 164 8.82 6.09 -9.85
CA GLY A 164 9.03 5.13 -8.77
C GLY A 164 7.80 4.87 -7.89
N ASP A 165 6.74 5.67 -7.99
CA ASP A 165 5.48 5.35 -7.32
C ASP A 165 4.77 4.18 -8.01
N ILE A 166 3.97 3.43 -7.27
CA ILE A 166 3.42 2.13 -7.66
C ILE A 166 1.89 2.21 -7.73
N PHE A 167 1.33 1.76 -8.82
CA PHE A 167 -0.11 1.55 -8.97
C PHE A 167 -0.42 0.06 -8.78
N THR A 168 -1.10 -0.28 -7.68
CA THR A 168 -1.41 -1.68 -7.37
C THR A 168 -2.78 -2.09 -7.88
N HIS A 169 -3.06 -3.40 -7.87
CA HIS A 169 -4.27 -4.01 -8.43
C HIS A 169 -4.48 -3.74 -9.93
N THR A 170 -3.40 -3.46 -10.64
CA THR A 170 -3.39 -3.08 -12.06
C THR A 170 -4.16 -4.06 -12.95
N TYR A 171 -4.08 -5.36 -12.66
CA TYR A 171 -4.65 -6.43 -13.47
C TYR A 171 -5.96 -7.00 -12.90
N SER A 172 -6.46 -6.43 -11.80
CA SER A 172 -7.72 -6.90 -11.24
C SER A 172 -8.90 -6.25 -11.94
N TYR A 173 -9.86 -7.06 -12.34
CA TYR A 173 -11.20 -6.59 -12.64
C TYR A 173 -11.88 -6.29 -11.30
N GLY A 174 -11.75 -5.06 -10.85
CA GLY A 174 -12.32 -4.61 -9.58
C GLY A 174 -13.83 -4.44 -9.64
N PRO A 175 -14.48 -4.19 -8.49
CA PRO A 175 -15.89 -3.81 -8.45
C PRO A 175 -16.13 -2.60 -9.38
N ALA A 176 -17.35 -2.46 -9.84
CA ALA A 176 -17.85 -1.68 -10.98
C ALA A 176 -17.42 -0.20 -11.14
N GLN A 177 -16.54 0.32 -10.30
CA GLN A 177 -16.12 1.72 -10.28
C GLN A 177 -14.62 1.93 -10.55
N ARG A 178 -13.83 0.86 -10.73
CA ARG A 178 -12.42 1.00 -11.07
C ARG A 178 -12.23 1.19 -12.56
N GLU A 179 -11.64 2.31 -12.94
CA GLU A 179 -11.17 2.49 -14.31
C GLU A 179 -10.03 1.50 -14.60
N THR A 180 -10.15 0.76 -15.71
CA THR A 180 -9.15 -0.25 -16.12
C THR A 180 -8.00 0.36 -16.90
N VAL A 181 -6.82 -0.27 -16.81
CA VAL A 181 -5.63 0.11 -17.60
C VAL A 181 -5.70 -0.33 -19.06
N VAL A 182 -6.68 -1.16 -19.41
CA VAL A 182 -6.96 -1.63 -20.77
C VAL A 182 -8.29 -1.07 -21.28
N ASP A 183 -8.41 -0.96 -22.58
CA ASP A 183 -9.67 -0.61 -23.25
C ASP A 183 -10.59 -1.83 -23.45
N ASP A 184 -11.77 -1.62 -24.01
CA ASP A 184 -12.76 -2.68 -24.25
C ASP A 184 -12.28 -3.76 -25.23
N ASN A 185 -11.21 -3.51 -25.97
CA ASN A 185 -10.56 -4.46 -26.89
C ASN A 185 -9.37 -5.20 -26.24
N GLY A 186 -9.13 -4.98 -24.95
CA GLY A 186 -8.01 -5.56 -24.20
C GLY A 186 -6.64 -4.92 -24.52
N LYS A 187 -6.61 -3.75 -25.16
CA LYS A 187 -5.38 -3.03 -25.42
C LYS A 187 -5.06 -2.09 -24.27
N VAL A 188 -3.78 -2.02 -23.90
CA VAL A 188 -3.29 -1.06 -22.91
C VAL A 188 -3.58 0.36 -23.39
N LYS A 189 -4.19 1.17 -22.54
CA LYS A 189 -4.52 2.56 -22.85
C LYS A 189 -3.24 3.38 -23.06
N PRO A 190 -3.21 4.33 -24.02
CA PRO A 190 -1.98 5.07 -24.36
C PRO A 190 -1.36 5.82 -23.17
N PHE A 191 -2.18 6.39 -22.28
CA PHE A 191 -1.69 7.10 -21.11
C PHE A 191 -0.98 6.17 -20.10
N VAL A 192 -1.34 4.89 -20.04
CA VAL A 192 -0.66 3.89 -19.18
C VAL A 192 0.77 3.67 -19.66
N LEU A 193 0.96 3.55 -20.98
CA LEU A 193 2.30 3.44 -21.57
C LEU A 193 3.13 4.72 -21.34
N ALA A 194 2.51 5.89 -21.45
CA ALA A 194 3.15 7.16 -21.12
C ALA A 194 3.53 7.25 -19.64
N ALA A 195 2.67 6.78 -18.74
CA ALA A 195 2.95 6.72 -17.31
C ALA A 195 4.13 5.77 -17.00
N GLN A 196 4.17 4.59 -17.63
CA GLN A 196 5.30 3.68 -17.51
C GLN A 196 6.62 4.32 -17.97
N GLN A 197 6.60 5.05 -19.09
CA GLN A 197 7.77 5.79 -19.58
C GLN A 197 8.23 6.89 -18.63
N ARG A 198 7.30 7.46 -17.85
CA ARG A 198 7.61 8.41 -16.76
C ARG A 198 8.19 7.72 -15.52
N GLY A 199 8.17 6.40 -15.45
CA GLY A 199 8.70 5.62 -14.35
C GLY A 199 7.65 5.22 -13.30
N ILE A 200 6.36 5.31 -13.60
CA ILE A 200 5.32 4.69 -12.75
C ILE A 200 5.42 3.18 -12.86
N VAL A 201 5.32 2.48 -11.74
CA VAL A 201 5.41 1.01 -11.64
C VAL A 201 3.99 0.42 -11.58
N PHE A 202 3.75 -0.67 -12.33
CA PHE A 202 2.48 -1.36 -12.45
C PHE A 202 2.57 -2.81 -11.98
#